data_d0e470b9831ac59b13839a3813deb14e
#
_entry.id   d0e470b9831ac59b13839a3813deb14e
#
_cell.length_a   1.000
_cell.length_b   1.000
_cell.length_c   1.000
_cell.angle_alpha   90.00
_cell.angle_beta   90.00
_cell.angle_gamma   90.00
#
_symmetry.space_group_name_H-M   'P 1'
#
loop_
_entity.id
_entity.type
_entity.pdbx_description
1 polymer ?
#
loop_
_entity_poly.entity_id
_entity_poly.type
_entity_poly.pdbx_seq_one_letter_code
_entity_poly.pdbx_strand_id
1 'polypeptide(L)' 'MNKLFTAIVHKERNLYVAECPEVGTASQGSSIEEAFNNLKEATGLYLEEFPQQESQRPLLTTFEVAVNA' A
#
# COMPACT_ATOMS: atom_id res chain seq x y z
N MET A 1 -10.89 5.10 -16.86
CA MET A 1 -9.44 4.99 -17.04
C MET A 1 -8.80 4.40 -15.80
N ASN A 2 -7.94 3.43 -15.98
CA ASN A 2 -7.27 2.77 -14.87
C ASN A 2 -5.90 3.38 -14.62
N LYS A 3 -5.57 3.53 -13.36
CA LYS A 3 -4.25 3.99 -12.95
C LYS A 3 -3.59 2.92 -12.12
N LEU A 4 -2.27 2.90 -12.14
CA LEU A 4 -1.50 1.95 -11.36
C LEU A 4 -1.09 2.57 -10.03
N PHE A 5 -1.28 1.81 -8.97
CA PHE A 5 -0.86 2.20 -7.64
C PHE A 5 0.02 1.10 -7.05
N THR A 6 0.83 1.47 -6.10
CA THR A 6 1.73 0.53 -5.46
C THR A 6 1.12 0.03 -4.17
N ALA A 7 1.28 -1.25 -3.91
CA ALA A 7 0.90 -1.83 -2.63
C ALA A 7 2.15 -2.40 -1.97
N ILE A 8 2.36 -2.02 -0.70
CA ILE A 8 3.42 -2.57 0.11
C ILE A 8 2.76 -3.34 1.23
N VAL A 9 3.08 -4.63 1.35
CA VAL A 9 2.42 -5.48 2.32
C VAL A 9 3.47 -6.06 3.25
N HIS A 10 3.21 -5.98 4.55
CA HIS A 10 4.10 -6.59 5.53
C HIS A 10 3.27 -7.25 6.63
N LYS A 11 3.90 -8.15 7.35
CA LYS A 11 3.25 -8.86 8.43
C LYS A 11 3.52 -8.16 9.75
N GLU A 12 2.46 -7.98 10.54
CA GLU A 12 2.57 -7.41 11.88
C GLU A 12 1.85 -8.35 12.82
N ARG A 13 2.63 -9.09 13.61
CA ARG A 13 2.08 -10.08 14.53
C ARG A 13 1.22 -11.09 13.77
N ASN A 14 -0.08 -11.10 14.02
CA ASN A 14 -0.99 -12.07 13.38
C ASN A 14 -1.74 -11.47 12.21
N LEU A 15 -1.40 -10.24 11.82
CA LEU A 15 -2.10 -9.53 10.75
C LEU A 15 -1.14 -9.18 9.65
N TYR A 16 -1.70 -8.92 8.48
CA TYR A 16 -0.97 -8.33 7.37
C TYR A 16 -1.48 -6.92 7.16
N VAL A 17 -0.56 -5.99 6.92
CA VAL A 17 -0.88 -4.59 6.68
C VAL A 17 -0.45 -4.25 5.28
N ALA A 18 -1.33 -3.61 4.53
CA ALA A 18 -1.05 -3.17 3.16
C ALA A 18 -1.16 -1.65 3.11
N GLU A 19 -0.21 -1.03 2.43
CA GLU A 19 -0.15 0.42 2.31
C GLU A 19 0.02 0.83 0.87
N CYS A 20 -0.61 1.94 0.50
CA CYS A 20 -0.46 2.55 -0.80
C CYS A 20 0.25 3.88 -0.64
N PRO A 21 1.55 3.95 -0.96
CA PRO A 21 2.31 5.17 -0.70
C PRO A 21 1.88 6.37 -1.53
N GLU A 22 1.36 6.14 -2.73
CA GLU A 22 0.94 7.26 -3.59
C GLU A 22 -0.24 8.03 -2.99
N VAL A 23 -1.12 7.32 -2.32
CA VAL A 23 -2.36 7.90 -1.80
C VAL A 23 -2.31 8.11 -0.31
N GLY A 24 -1.57 7.25 0.39
CA GLY A 24 -1.50 7.29 1.83
C GLY A 24 -2.56 6.43 2.52
N THR A 25 -3.23 5.57 1.77
CA THR A 25 -4.20 4.67 2.36
C THR A 25 -3.52 3.44 2.92
N ALA A 26 -4.17 2.81 3.89
CA ALA A 26 -3.67 1.58 4.49
C ALA A 26 -4.84 0.70 4.86
N SER A 27 -4.60 -0.60 4.90
CA SER A 27 -5.62 -1.53 5.29
C SER A 27 -4.95 -2.76 5.90
N GLN A 28 -5.75 -3.67 6.42
CA GLN A 28 -5.20 -4.87 7.05
C GLN A 28 -6.09 -6.07 6.76
N GLY A 29 -5.55 -7.25 7.02
CA GLY A 29 -6.28 -8.49 6.84
C GLY A 29 -5.55 -9.63 7.49
N SER A 30 -6.19 -10.78 7.52
CA SER A 30 -5.62 -11.99 8.12
C SER A 30 -4.68 -12.72 7.16
N SER A 31 -4.63 -12.31 5.91
CA SER A 31 -3.74 -12.86 4.91
C SER A 31 -3.27 -11.73 4.00
N ILE A 32 -2.23 -12.01 3.22
CA ILE A 32 -1.73 -11.03 2.25
C ILE A 32 -2.82 -10.68 1.26
N GLU A 33 -3.53 -11.68 0.77
CA GLU A 33 -4.59 -11.45 -0.21
C GLU A 33 -5.71 -10.59 0.37
N GLU A 34 -6.11 -10.86 1.60
CA GLU A 34 -7.16 -10.10 2.24
C GLU A 34 -6.73 -8.64 2.46
N ALA A 35 -5.51 -8.45 2.99
CA ALA A 35 -5.01 -7.09 3.21
C ALA A 35 -4.94 -6.31 1.89
N PHE A 36 -4.48 -6.97 0.83
CA PHE A 36 -4.38 -6.36 -0.48
C PHE A 36 -5.75 -5.99 -1.04
N ASN A 37 -6.71 -6.89 -0.96
CA ASN A 37 -8.06 -6.62 -1.47
C ASN A 37 -8.74 -5.51 -0.68
N ASN A 38 -8.53 -5.48 0.64
CA ASN A 38 -9.06 -4.42 1.47
C ASN A 38 -8.42 -3.08 1.13
N LEU A 39 -7.12 -3.08 0.80
CA LEU A 39 -6.44 -1.86 0.38
C LEU A 39 -7.00 -1.34 -0.93
N LYS A 40 -7.25 -2.22 -1.88
CA LYS A 40 -7.82 -1.81 -3.17
C LYS A 40 -9.16 -1.13 -2.96
N GLU A 41 -10.01 -1.71 -2.12
CA GLU A 41 -11.32 -1.14 -1.84
C GLU A 41 -11.19 0.20 -1.14
N ALA A 42 -10.36 0.27 -0.10
CA ALA A 42 -10.18 1.51 0.65
C ALA A 42 -9.61 2.63 -0.23
N THR A 43 -8.64 2.28 -1.09
CA THR A 43 -8.04 3.26 -1.98
C THR A 43 -9.05 3.76 -3.01
N GLY A 44 -9.85 2.84 -3.56
CA GLY A 44 -10.88 3.22 -4.52
C GLY A 44 -11.91 4.16 -3.92
N LEU A 45 -12.37 3.86 -2.71
CA LEU A 45 -13.32 4.71 -2.01
C LEU A 45 -12.73 6.08 -1.70
N TYR A 46 -11.48 6.09 -1.26
CA TYR A 46 -10.80 7.35 -0.97
C TYR A 46 -10.71 8.24 -2.20
N LEU A 47 -10.37 7.63 -3.35
CA LEU A 47 -10.20 8.40 -4.57
C LEU A 47 -11.50 8.89 -5.16
N GLU A 48 -12.64 8.27 -4.81
CA GLU A 48 -13.94 8.80 -5.19
C GLU A 48 -14.22 10.13 -4.50
N GLU A 49 -13.79 10.24 -3.24
CA GLU A 49 -13.97 11.47 -2.46
C GLU A 49 -12.88 12.50 -2.77
N PHE A 50 -11.66 12.03 -2.96
CA PHE A 50 -10.50 12.89 -3.12
C PHE A 50 -9.73 12.50 -4.36
N PRO A 51 -10.23 12.85 -5.56
CA PRO A 51 -9.53 12.47 -6.79
C PRO A 51 -8.15 13.13 -6.88
N GLN A 52 -7.17 12.34 -7.27
CA GLN A 52 -5.83 12.85 -7.46
C GLN A 52 -5.63 13.23 -8.92
N GLN A 53 -5.18 14.46 -9.15
CA GLN A 53 -4.98 14.96 -10.49
C GLN A 53 -3.65 14.56 -11.07
N GLU A 54 -2.66 14.37 -10.21
CA GLU A 54 -1.35 13.91 -10.63
C GLU A 54 -0.91 12.81 -9.69
N SER A 55 -0.42 11.74 -10.29
CA SER A 55 0.18 10.68 -9.48
C SER A 55 1.59 10.47 -9.98
N GLN A 56 2.56 10.66 -9.10
CA GLN A 56 3.94 10.31 -9.36
C GLN A 56 4.19 8.96 -8.70
N ARG A 57 4.62 8.02 -9.50
CA ARG A 57 4.91 6.70 -8.97
C ARG A 57 6.20 6.76 -8.17
N PRO A 58 6.18 6.27 -6.95
CA PRO A 58 7.40 6.25 -6.15
C PRO A 58 8.38 5.22 -6.69
N LEU A 59 9.65 5.46 -6.45
CA LEU A 59 10.67 4.47 -6.72
C LEU A 59 10.77 3.58 -5.49
N LEU A 60 10.59 2.28 -5.69
CA LEU A 60 10.73 1.31 -4.62
C LEU A 60 12.02 0.53 -4.83
N THR A 61 12.86 0.49 -3.82
CA THR A 61 14.10 -0.23 -3.90
C THR A 61 14.51 -0.71 -2.52
N THR A 62 15.52 -1.54 -2.48
CA THR A 62 16.07 -2.03 -1.23
C THR A 62 17.52 -1.58 -1.12
N PHE A 63 18.02 -1.52 0.09
CA PHE A 63 19.42 -1.20 0.31
C PHE A 63 19.92 -1.94 1.54
N GLU A 64 21.23 -2.11 1.59
CA GLU A 64 21.87 -2.82 2.67
C GLU A 64 22.48 -1.85 3.65
N VAL A 65 22.36 -2.18 4.92
CA VAL A 65 22.98 -1.42 5.98
C VAL A 65 23.75 -2.40 6.86
N ALA A 66 25.01 -2.09 7.13
CA ALA A 66 25.79 -2.91 8.05
C ALA A 66 25.30 -2.62 9.47
N VAL A 67 24.94 -3.67 10.19
CA VAL A 67 24.49 -3.53 11.57
C VAL A 67 25.37 -4.37 12.48
N ASN A 68 25.53 -3.89 13.70
CA ASN A 68 26.27 -4.63 14.72
C ASN A 68 25.28 -5.59 15.38
N ALA A 69 25.56 -6.87 15.22
CA ALA A 69 24.68 -7.89 15.78
C ALA A 69 25.03 -8.17 17.23
#